data_929e825b994eeb38d68bc681b8c678b4
#
_entry.id   929e825b994eeb38d68bc681b8c678b4
#
_cell.length_a   1.000
_cell.length_b   1.000
_cell.length_c   1.000
_cell.angle_alpha   90.00
_cell.angle_beta   90.00
_cell.angle_gamma   90.00
#
_symmetry.space_group_name_H-M   'P 1'
#
loop_
_entity.id
_entity.type
_entity.pdbx_description
1 polymer ?
#
loop_
_entity_poly.entity_id
_entity_poly.type
_entity_poly.pdbx_seq_one_letter_code
_entity_poly.pdbx_strand_id
1 'polypeptide(L)'
;KYANDKGISIVGDIPIFMAWDSVDVWANQSLFQLDSKGYPTVVAGVPPDYFSATGQLWGNPLYNWKKHTETGYEWWLNRIRYQLTLCDFLRIDHFRGFDKYWAIPYGEETAINGKWVEAPGVNFFTQLEATLGYHLPIIAEDLGEIDDSVIELRDKFGLPGMKVLEF
;
A
#
# COMPACT_ATOMS: atom_id res chain seq x y z
N LYS A 1 -22.77 -12.36 3.28
CA LYS A 1 -24.19 -12.37 3.70
C LYS A 1 -24.41 -13.28 4.91
N TYR A 2 -24.12 -14.60 4.84
CA TYR A 2 -24.39 -15.51 5.98
C TYR A 2 -23.69 -15.08 7.28
N ALA A 3 -22.42 -14.66 7.22
CA ALA A 3 -21.67 -14.17 8.36
C ALA A 3 -22.32 -12.90 8.95
N ASN A 4 -22.64 -11.93 8.10
CA ASN A 4 -23.28 -10.68 8.52
C ASN A 4 -24.67 -10.91 9.15
N ASP A 5 -25.46 -11.86 8.58
CA ASP A 5 -26.76 -12.25 9.17
C ASP A 5 -26.62 -12.85 10.59
N LYS A 6 -25.39 -13.25 10.98
CA LYS A 6 -25.02 -13.73 12.31
C LYS A 6 -24.31 -12.67 13.18
N GLY A 7 -24.24 -11.42 12.71
CA GLY A 7 -23.55 -10.34 13.41
C GLY A 7 -22.02 -10.43 13.34
N ILE A 8 -21.48 -11.18 12.37
CA ILE A 8 -20.03 -11.33 12.17
C ILE A 8 -19.60 -10.45 11.01
N SER A 9 -18.65 -9.55 11.25
CA SER A 9 -17.99 -8.75 10.21
C SER A 9 -16.79 -9.50 9.64
N ILE A 10 -16.57 -9.35 8.34
CA ILE A 10 -15.44 -9.94 7.62
C ILE A 10 -14.41 -8.85 7.35
N VAL A 11 -13.17 -9.08 7.74
CA VAL A 11 -12.03 -8.24 7.40
C VAL A 11 -11.33 -8.86 6.20
N GLY A 12 -11.30 -8.11 5.08
CA GLY A 12 -10.49 -8.43 3.91
C GLY A 12 -9.07 -7.90 4.08
N ASP A 13 -8.18 -8.35 3.22
CA ASP A 13 -6.77 -7.97 3.22
C ASP A 13 -6.26 -7.71 1.82
N ILE A 14 -5.51 -6.61 1.63
CA ILE A 14 -4.81 -6.33 0.39
C ILE A 14 -3.39 -5.86 0.66
N PRO A 15 -2.41 -6.34 -0.12
CA PRO A 15 -1.07 -5.79 -0.09
C PRO A 15 -1.06 -4.41 -0.75
N ILE A 16 -0.19 -3.51 -0.27
CA ILE A 16 0.00 -2.23 -0.96
C ILE A 16 0.61 -2.45 -2.35
N PHE A 17 1.63 -3.28 -2.48
CA PHE A 17 2.33 -3.49 -3.74
C PHE A 17 1.86 -4.75 -4.48
N MET A 18 1.82 -4.66 -5.81
CA MET A 18 1.42 -5.75 -6.70
C MET A 18 2.64 -6.57 -7.13
N ALA A 19 2.45 -7.88 -7.32
CA ALA A 19 3.51 -8.71 -7.91
C ALA A 19 3.78 -8.29 -9.37
N TRP A 20 5.05 -8.32 -9.79
CA TRP A 20 5.44 -7.91 -11.13
C TRP A 20 4.76 -8.75 -12.22
N ASP A 21 4.60 -10.04 -11.98
CA ASP A 21 3.94 -10.99 -12.89
C ASP A 21 2.42 -11.05 -12.73
N SER A 22 1.83 -10.10 -11.99
CA SER A 22 0.37 -10.02 -11.82
C SER A 22 -0.32 -9.45 -13.06
N VAL A 23 -1.61 -9.81 -13.19
CA VAL A 23 -2.48 -9.24 -14.21
C VAL A 23 -2.64 -7.73 -14.07
N ASP A 24 -2.57 -7.23 -12.85
CA ASP A 24 -2.67 -5.80 -12.55
C ASP A 24 -1.51 -5.02 -13.16
N VAL A 25 -0.28 -5.48 -12.99
CA VAL A 25 0.91 -4.85 -13.57
C VAL A 25 0.89 -5.00 -15.10
N TRP A 26 0.56 -6.20 -15.61
CA TRP A 26 0.50 -6.46 -17.03
C TRP A 26 -0.50 -5.56 -17.76
N ALA A 27 -1.71 -5.40 -17.20
CA ALA A 27 -2.77 -4.61 -17.81
C ALA A 27 -2.59 -3.09 -17.64
N ASN A 28 -1.83 -2.64 -16.62
CA ASN A 28 -1.73 -1.24 -16.23
C ASN A 28 -0.28 -0.74 -16.12
N GLN A 29 0.59 -1.13 -17.04
CA GLN A 29 2.03 -0.88 -16.98
C GLN A 29 2.42 0.58 -16.71
N SER A 30 1.67 1.55 -17.25
CA SER A 30 1.93 2.98 -17.07
C SER A 30 1.73 3.47 -15.61
N LEU A 31 1.03 2.69 -14.78
CA LEU A 31 0.80 2.99 -13.37
C LEU A 31 1.95 2.53 -12.46
N PHE A 32 2.94 1.84 -13.02
CA PHE A 32 4.12 1.33 -12.31
C PHE A 32 5.41 1.91 -12.89
N GLN A 33 6.47 1.88 -12.11
CA GLN A 33 7.80 2.34 -12.53
C GLN A 33 8.52 1.23 -13.29
N LEU A 34 8.14 1.08 -14.56
CA LEU A 34 8.70 0.09 -15.47
C LEU A 34 9.52 0.78 -16.58
N ASP A 35 10.48 0.07 -17.14
CA ASP A 35 11.19 0.46 -18.36
C ASP A 35 10.35 0.17 -19.62
N SER A 36 10.90 0.52 -20.79
CA SER A 36 10.22 0.31 -22.09
C SER A 36 10.05 -1.17 -22.47
N LYS A 37 10.67 -2.10 -21.74
CA LYS A 37 10.55 -3.55 -21.92
C LYS A 37 9.62 -4.19 -20.91
N GLY A 38 9.07 -3.40 -19.97
CA GLY A 38 8.17 -3.87 -18.91
C GLY A 38 8.90 -4.40 -17.67
N TYR A 39 10.23 -4.20 -17.54
CA TYR A 39 10.94 -4.53 -16.31
C TYR A 39 10.85 -3.40 -15.28
N PRO A 40 10.77 -3.71 -13.98
CA PRO A 40 10.86 -2.68 -12.95
C PRO A 40 12.15 -1.87 -13.07
N THR A 41 12.08 -0.58 -12.84
CA THR A 41 13.28 0.28 -12.67
C THR A 41 13.72 0.34 -11.22
N VAL A 42 12.74 0.27 -10.32
CA VAL A 42 12.90 0.18 -8.87
C VAL A 42 11.85 -0.78 -8.31
N VAL A 43 12.16 -1.38 -7.18
CA VAL A 43 11.29 -2.35 -6.51
C VAL A 43 11.12 -2.02 -5.03
N ALA A 44 10.06 -2.55 -4.45
CA ALA A 44 9.70 -2.36 -3.05
C ALA A 44 10.53 -3.25 -2.12
N GLY A 45 10.64 -2.80 -0.90
CA GLY A 45 11.21 -3.51 0.23
C GLY A 45 11.19 -2.66 1.50
N VAL A 46 11.97 -3.04 2.48
CA VAL A 46 12.22 -2.27 3.70
C VAL A 46 13.72 -2.16 3.95
N PRO A 47 14.20 -1.07 4.57
CA PRO A 47 15.62 -0.87 4.84
C PRO A 47 16.15 -1.92 5.84
N PRO A 48 17.48 -2.04 5.96
CA PRO A 48 18.09 -2.74 7.08
C PRO A 48 17.58 -2.25 8.42
N ASP A 49 17.28 -3.16 9.32
CA ASP A 49 16.77 -2.92 10.65
C ASP A 49 17.42 -3.86 11.68
N TYR A 50 16.93 -3.83 12.93
CA TYR A 50 17.41 -4.70 14.00
C TYR A 50 17.21 -6.20 13.69
N PHE A 51 16.17 -6.56 12.95
CA PHE A 51 15.83 -7.96 12.63
C PHE A 51 16.52 -8.45 11.36
N SER A 52 16.89 -7.55 10.42
CA SER A 52 17.52 -7.89 9.15
C SER A 52 18.62 -6.89 8.80
N ALA A 53 19.87 -7.31 8.87
CA ALA A 53 21.02 -6.48 8.51
C ALA A 53 21.07 -6.07 7.02
N THR A 54 20.34 -6.77 6.16
CA THR A 54 20.25 -6.48 4.72
C THR A 54 18.90 -5.90 4.30
N GLY A 55 17.99 -5.69 5.27
CA GLY A 55 16.61 -5.33 5.00
C GLY A 55 15.82 -6.46 4.33
N GLN A 56 14.70 -6.12 3.74
CA GLN A 56 13.89 -7.07 2.98
C GLN A 56 13.70 -6.57 1.54
N LEU A 57 14.12 -7.36 0.57
CA LEU A 57 13.89 -7.11 -0.85
C LEU A 57 12.64 -7.87 -1.29
N TRP A 58 11.52 -7.16 -1.51
CA TRP A 58 10.26 -7.79 -1.90
C TRP A 58 10.12 -7.99 -3.41
N GLY A 59 10.74 -7.12 -4.19
CA GLY A 59 10.78 -7.27 -5.66
C GLY A 59 9.53 -6.76 -6.40
N ASN A 60 8.51 -6.27 -5.70
CA ASN A 60 7.31 -5.70 -6.30
C ASN A 60 7.65 -4.38 -7.01
N PRO A 61 7.18 -4.12 -8.24
CA PRO A 61 7.35 -2.83 -8.89
C PRO A 61 6.64 -1.73 -8.09
N LEU A 62 7.27 -0.57 -8.00
CA LEU A 62 6.72 0.60 -7.32
C LEU A 62 5.75 1.37 -8.22
N TYR A 63 4.80 2.07 -7.61
CA TYR A 63 3.81 2.87 -8.32
C TYR A 63 4.41 4.10 -8.97
N ASN A 64 3.95 4.44 -10.16
CA ASN A 64 4.09 5.75 -10.76
C ASN A 64 3.02 6.69 -10.20
N TRP A 65 3.25 7.22 -9.01
CA TRP A 65 2.28 8.06 -8.31
C TRP A 65 1.83 9.29 -9.12
N LYS A 66 2.71 9.81 -9.98
CA LYS A 66 2.34 10.90 -10.88
C LYS A 66 1.19 10.47 -11.81
N LYS A 67 1.28 9.28 -12.39
CA LYS A 67 0.21 8.75 -13.25
C LYS A 67 -1.07 8.45 -12.48
N HIS A 68 -0.96 7.93 -11.26
CA HIS A 68 -2.12 7.75 -10.40
C HIS A 68 -2.82 9.07 -10.08
N THR A 69 -2.06 10.13 -9.79
CA THR A 69 -2.62 11.46 -9.54
C THR A 69 -3.30 12.03 -10.79
N GLU A 70 -2.68 11.90 -11.96
CA GLU A 70 -3.24 12.37 -13.25
C GLU A 70 -4.59 11.72 -13.58
N THR A 71 -4.82 10.48 -13.13
CA THR A 71 -6.08 9.73 -13.33
C THR A 71 -7.03 9.81 -12.13
N GLY A 72 -6.76 10.68 -11.15
CA GLY A 72 -7.57 10.78 -9.93
C GLY A 72 -7.58 9.48 -9.11
N TYR A 73 -6.51 8.71 -9.18
CA TYR A 73 -6.35 7.41 -8.49
C TYR A 73 -7.40 6.34 -8.88
N GLU A 74 -7.98 6.42 -10.06
CA GLU A 74 -9.09 5.58 -10.50
C GLU A 74 -8.83 4.08 -10.28
N TRP A 75 -7.63 3.58 -10.61
CA TRP A 75 -7.27 2.18 -10.41
C TRP A 75 -7.36 1.77 -8.93
N TRP A 76 -6.81 2.59 -8.02
CA TRP A 76 -6.87 2.34 -6.57
C TRP A 76 -8.29 2.42 -6.03
N LEU A 77 -9.06 3.41 -6.45
CA LEU A 77 -10.46 3.58 -6.04
C LEU A 77 -11.31 2.38 -6.44
N ASN A 78 -11.12 1.89 -7.67
CA ASN A 78 -11.81 0.71 -8.17
C ASN A 78 -11.39 -0.57 -7.41
N ARG A 79 -10.09 -0.73 -7.13
CA ARG A 79 -9.56 -1.85 -6.34
C ARG A 79 -10.18 -1.91 -4.95
N ILE A 80 -10.16 -0.79 -4.22
CA ILE A 80 -10.74 -0.72 -2.87
C ILE A 80 -12.25 -0.93 -2.91
N ARG A 81 -12.94 -0.24 -3.82
CA ARG A 81 -14.39 -0.38 -3.97
C ARG A 81 -14.80 -1.83 -4.24
N TYR A 82 -14.08 -2.52 -5.12
CA TYR A 82 -14.36 -3.93 -5.40
C TYR A 82 -14.15 -4.81 -4.17
N GLN A 83 -13.04 -4.65 -3.45
CA GLN A 83 -12.78 -5.42 -2.23
C GLN A 83 -13.87 -5.22 -1.18
N LEU A 84 -14.37 -4.00 -1.00
CA LEU A 84 -15.46 -3.69 -0.08
C LEU A 84 -16.82 -4.27 -0.50
N THR A 85 -16.94 -4.85 -1.69
CA THR A 85 -18.11 -5.70 -2.02
C THR A 85 -18.00 -7.11 -1.45
N LEU A 86 -16.81 -7.52 -1.03
CA LEU A 86 -16.49 -8.87 -0.56
C LEU A 86 -16.33 -8.95 0.97
N CYS A 87 -16.01 -7.82 1.61
CA CYS A 87 -15.75 -7.73 3.05
C CYS A 87 -16.35 -6.45 3.65
N ASP A 88 -16.46 -6.41 4.98
CA ASP A 88 -17.01 -5.27 5.71
C ASP A 88 -15.93 -4.23 6.07
N PHE A 89 -14.71 -4.70 6.30
CA PHE A 89 -13.53 -3.88 6.55
C PHE A 89 -12.38 -4.38 5.68
N LEU A 90 -11.49 -3.48 5.29
CA LEU A 90 -10.33 -3.80 4.47
C LEU A 90 -9.05 -3.41 5.17
N ARG A 91 -8.21 -4.40 5.52
CA ARG A 91 -6.85 -4.15 5.98
C ARG A 91 -5.96 -3.85 4.78
N ILE A 92 -5.21 -2.78 4.85
CA ILE A 92 -4.15 -2.47 3.88
C ILE A 92 -2.81 -2.79 4.52
N ASP A 93 -2.15 -3.79 3.99
CA ASP A 93 -0.82 -4.23 4.42
C ASP A 93 0.24 -3.19 4.03
N HIS A 94 1.20 -2.96 4.94
CA HIS A 94 2.27 -1.98 4.79
C HIS A 94 1.78 -0.56 4.51
N PHE A 95 0.83 -0.07 5.33
CA PHE A 95 0.20 1.26 5.19
C PHE A 95 1.20 2.42 5.08
N ARG A 96 2.37 2.31 5.76
CA ARG A 96 3.41 3.34 5.68
C ARG A 96 3.84 3.67 4.25
N GLY A 97 3.67 2.75 3.30
CA GLY A 97 4.01 2.96 1.89
C GLY A 97 3.18 4.05 1.20
N PHE A 98 2.09 4.53 1.82
CA PHE A 98 1.34 5.71 1.37
C PHE A 98 1.93 7.04 1.89
N ASP A 99 2.74 7.02 2.95
CA ASP A 99 3.51 8.17 3.41
C ASP A 99 4.85 8.23 2.67
N LYS A 100 5.67 7.20 2.85
CA LYS A 100 6.93 6.99 2.13
C LYS A 100 7.25 5.51 2.03
N TYR A 101 7.93 5.15 0.98
CA TYR A 101 8.30 3.76 0.68
C TYR A 101 9.79 3.64 0.40
N TRP A 102 10.34 2.46 0.68
CA TRP A 102 11.74 2.14 0.41
C TRP A 102 11.88 1.65 -1.03
N ALA A 103 12.55 2.45 -1.87
CA ALA A 103 12.77 2.18 -3.28
C ALA A 103 14.17 1.61 -3.50
N ILE A 104 14.26 0.39 -4.00
CA ILE A 104 15.51 -0.33 -4.25
C ILE A 104 15.71 -0.41 -5.76
N PRO A 105 16.89 -0.08 -6.31
CA PRO A 105 17.18 -0.26 -7.74
C PRO A 105 16.93 -1.72 -8.16
N TYR A 106 16.27 -1.91 -9.29
CA TYR A 106 16.04 -3.27 -9.80
C TYR A 106 17.37 -3.97 -10.14
N GLY A 107 17.51 -5.23 -9.73
CA GLY A 107 18.72 -6.01 -9.90
C GLY A 107 19.64 -6.07 -8.67
N GLU A 108 19.34 -5.29 -7.61
CA GLU A 108 20.03 -5.43 -6.34
C GLU A 108 19.70 -6.80 -5.69
N GLU A 109 20.66 -7.37 -4.97
CA GLU A 109 20.48 -8.64 -4.26
C GLU A 109 19.94 -8.45 -2.84
N THR A 110 20.03 -7.22 -2.31
CA THR A 110 19.58 -6.85 -0.95
C THR A 110 18.89 -5.50 -0.96
N ALA A 111 18.27 -5.12 0.17
CA ALA A 111 17.62 -3.84 0.32
C ALA A 111 18.54 -2.69 0.77
N ILE A 112 19.84 -2.94 0.96
CA ILE A 112 20.80 -1.97 1.52
C ILE A 112 20.87 -0.68 0.70
N ASN A 113 20.90 -0.79 -0.64
CA ASN A 113 21.09 0.33 -1.56
C ASN A 113 19.78 1.04 -1.94
N GLY A 114 18.75 0.91 -1.11
CA GLY A 114 17.49 1.62 -1.31
C GLY A 114 17.54 3.06 -0.85
N LYS A 115 16.43 3.76 -1.04
CA LYS A 115 16.20 5.11 -0.51
C LYS A 115 14.72 5.34 -0.19
N TRP A 116 14.45 6.19 0.79
CA TRP A 116 13.09 6.64 1.06
C TRP A 116 12.60 7.60 -0.03
N VAL A 117 11.37 7.36 -0.48
CA VAL A 117 10.66 8.18 -1.47
C VAL A 117 9.28 8.49 -0.94
N GLU A 118 8.89 9.76 -0.96
CA GLU A 118 7.56 10.20 -0.52
C GLU A 118 6.46 9.70 -1.46
N ALA A 119 5.31 9.37 -0.87
CA ALA A 119 4.10 9.03 -1.59
C ALA A 119 3.00 10.08 -1.33
N PRO A 120 2.02 10.22 -2.22
CA PRO A 120 0.98 11.24 -2.11
C PRO A 120 -0.18 10.81 -1.20
N GLY A 121 0.10 10.22 -0.02
CA GLY A 121 -0.90 9.60 0.84
C GLY A 121 -2.04 10.54 1.23
N VAL A 122 -1.74 11.77 1.65
CA VAL A 122 -2.78 12.76 1.98
C VAL A 122 -3.71 13.01 0.80
N ASN A 123 -3.15 13.20 -0.40
CA ASN A 123 -3.93 13.45 -1.60
C ASN A 123 -4.78 12.23 -1.98
N PHE A 124 -4.18 11.03 -1.91
CA PHE A 124 -4.86 9.77 -2.19
C PHE A 124 -6.05 9.53 -1.24
N PHE A 125 -5.85 9.61 0.07
CA PHE A 125 -6.92 9.37 1.05
C PHE A 125 -7.99 10.46 1.02
N THR A 126 -7.64 11.71 0.71
CA THR A 126 -8.62 12.77 0.46
C THR A 126 -9.54 12.41 -0.71
N GLN A 127 -8.96 11.89 -1.81
CA GLN A 127 -9.75 11.46 -2.97
C GLN A 127 -10.58 10.22 -2.66
N LEU A 128 -10.07 9.33 -1.82
CA LEU A 128 -10.78 8.13 -1.38
C LEU A 128 -12.01 8.48 -0.53
N GLU A 129 -11.88 9.39 0.45
CA GLU A 129 -13.01 9.92 1.23
C GLU A 129 -14.05 10.61 0.36
N ALA A 130 -13.62 11.44 -0.60
CA ALA A 130 -14.53 12.08 -1.53
C ALA A 130 -15.35 11.07 -2.36
N THR A 131 -14.81 9.87 -2.56
CA THR A 131 -15.43 8.81 -3.38
C THR A 131 -16.28 7.84 -2.58
N LEU A 132 -15.84 7.44 -1.39
CA LEU A 132 -16.49 6.41 -0.55
C LEU A 132 -17.23 7.00 0.66
N GLY A 133 -17.05 8.28 0.95
CA GLY A 133 -17.58 8.95 2.14
C GLY A 133 -16.58 8.96 3.30
N TYR A 134 -16.89 9.76 4.31
CA TYR A 134 -16.12 9.81 5.54
C TYR A 134 -16.26 8.49 6.32
N HIS A 135 -15.31 8.21 7.20
CA HIS A 135 -15.23 6.96 7.96
C HIS A 135 -14.97 5.75 7.05
N LEU A 136 -13.84 5.78 6.37
CA LEU A 136 -13.40 4.69 5.51
C LEU A 136 -13.33 3.37 6.30
N PRO A 137 -13.91 2.27 5.81
CA PRO A 137 -13.83 0.96 6.45
C PRO A 137 -12.46 0.30 6.19
N ILE A 138 -11.39 1.03 6.50
CA ILE A 138 -10.00 0.65 6.26
C ILE A 138 -9.27 0.53 7.59
N ILE A 139 -8.50 -0.53 7.73
CA ILE A 139 -7.56 -0.77 8.83
C ILE A 139 -6.15 -0.58 8.27
N ALA A 140 -5.39 0.34 8.87
CA ALA A 140 -4.00 0.56 8.49
C ALA A 140 -3.09 -0.46 9.21
N GLU A 141 -2.34 -1.27 8.46
CA GLU A 141 -1.26 -2.04 9.06
C GLU A 141 -0.07 -1.10 9.25
N ASP A 142 0.14 -0.70 10.50
CA ASP A 142 1.13 0.27 10.96
C ASP A 142 2.12 -0.36 11.95
N LEU A 143 2.58 -1.57 11.63
CA LEU A 143 3.58 -2.31 12.42
C LEU A 143 5.01 -2.05 11.91
N GLY A 144 6.00 -2.36 12.75
CA GLY A 144 7.42 -2.16 12.44
C GLY A 144 7.92 -0.76 12.80
N GLU A 145 8.89 -0.25 12.04
CA GLU A 145 9.40 1.12 12.22
C GLU A 145 8.42 2.13 11.65
N ILE A 146 7.69 2.79 12.53
CA ILE A 146 6.66 3.77 12.19
C ILE A 146 7.08 5.13 12.72
N ASP A 147 7.26 6.09 11.83
CA ASP A 147 7.55 7.48 12.13
C ASP A 147 6.25 8.28 12.36
N ASP A 148 6.40 9.44 12.98
CA ASP A 148 5.29 10.34 13.32
C ASP A 148 4.45 10.70 12.08
N SER A 149 5.08 10.88 10.91
CA SER A 149 4.36 11.20 9.66
C SER A 149 3.37 10.11 9.22
N VAL A 150 3.68 8.85 9.48
CA VAL A 150 2.75 7.71 9.20
C VAL A 150 1.57 7.76 10.16
N ILE A 151 1.84 8.04 11.45
CA ILE A 151 0.80 8.21 12.49
C ILE A 151 -0.10 9.38 12.13
N GLU A 152 0.47 10.52 11.77
CA GLU A 152 -0.28 11.71 11.35
C GLU A 152 -1.17 11.43 10.12
N LEU A 153 -0.65 10.70 9.13
CA LEU A 153 -1.42 10.30 7.95
C LEU A 153 -2.61 9.40 8.36
N ARG A 154 -2.37 8.37 9.18
CA ARG A 154 -3.40 7.44 9.67
C ARG A 154 -4.49 8.19 10.45
N ASP A 155 -4.08 9.01 11.42
CA ASP A 155 -4.97 9.70 12.35
C ASP A 155 -5.76 10.81 11.65
N LYS A 156 -5.17 11.48 10.66
CA LYS A 156 -5.84 12.48 9.82
C LYS A 156 -7.11 11.94 9.16
N PHE A 157 -7.11 10.68 8.76
CA PHE A 157 -8.25 10.01 8.11
C PHE A 157 -9.02 9.09 9.08
N GLY A 158 -8.72 9.15 10.37
CA GLY A 158 -9.41 8.38 11.41
C GLY A 158 -9.30 6.86 11.21
N LEU A 159 -8.23 6.39 10.59
CA LEU A 159 -8.05 4.96 10.32
C LEU A 159 -7.57 4.25 11.59
N PRO A 160 -8.18 3.12 11.98
CA PRO A 160 -7.63 2.29 13.05
C PRO A 160 -6.31 1.64 12.61
N GLY A 161 -5.32 1.66 13.51
CA GLY A 161 -4.08 0.91 13.36
C GLY A 161 -4.20 -0.50 13.94
N MET A 162 -3.07 -1.20 13.99
CA MET A 162 -2.99 -2.58 14.50
C MET A 162 -2.13 -2.67 15.75
N LYS A 163 -2.43 -3.65 16.61
CA LYS A 163 -1.60 -4.04 17.74
C LYS A 163 -1.43 -5.56 17.75
N VAL A 164 -0.21 -6.02 17.90
CA VAL A 164 0.10 -7.43 18.09
C VAL A 164 0.22 -7.67 19.59
N LEU A 165 -0.59 -8.59 20.13
CA LEU A 165 -0.70 -8.79 21.58
C LEU A 165 0.51 -9.52 22.19
N GLU A 166 1.33 -10.15 21.35
CA GLU A 166 2.48 -10.95 21.77
C GLU A 166 3.84 -10.22 21.70
N PHE A 167 3.83 -8.91 21.46
CA PHE A 167 5.02 -8.07 21.44
C PHE A 167 5.04 -7.12 22.64
#